data_bbbf5e84790695744a4b3cbd58ba06cc
#
_entry.id   bbbf5e84790695744a4b3cbd58ba06cc
#
_cell.length_a   1.000
_cell.length_b   1.000
_cell.length_c   1.000
_cell.angle_alpha   90.00
_cell.angle_beta   90.00
_cell.angle_gamma   90.00
#
_symmetry.space_group_name_H-M   'P 1'
#
loop_
_entity.id
_entity.type
_entity.pdbx_description
1 polymer ?
#
loop_
_entity_poly.entity_id
_entity_poly.type
_entity_poly.pdbx_seq_one_letter_code
_entity_poly.pdbx_strand_id
1 'polypeptide(L)'
;MIGMLISSMSEKETGYICVRAKDMMGSMSDEMLEIHKCQTIEMLKELVESGEKADLACIDITIPEALELTKLFRSKNETAYIILIASLKISPVTYMKPSIRAESLILKPFQSQQVDMAVKEAIQEVLKKYQNPDIDKVFVVDNQEGRVLIEYS
;
A
#
# COMPACT_ATOMS: atom_id res chain seq x y z
N MET A 1 11.38 2.84 10.72
CA MET A 1 11.55 2.63 9.27
C MET A 1 10.26 2.12 8.67
N ILE A 2 9.90 2.64 7.52
CA ILE A 2 8.67 2.28 6.84
C ILE A 2 9.04 1.51 5.57
N GLY A 3 8.41 0.36 5.38
CA GLY A 3 8.69 -0.50 4.24
C GLY A 3 7.67 -0.33 3.13
N MET A 4 8.14 -0.21 1.90
CA MET A 4 7.28 -0.08 0.73
C MET A 4 7.67 -1.09 -0.33
N LEU A 5 6.66 -1.73 -0.89
CA LEU A 5 6.83 -2.66 -1.99
C LEU A 5 6.30 -2.00 -3.26
N ILE A 6 7.10 -2.02 -4.33
CA ILE A 6 6.63 -1.56 -5.64
C ILE A 6 6.81 -2.70 -6.62
N SER A 7 5.73 -3.11 -7.25
CA SER A 7 5.76 -4.18 -8.24
C SER A 7 5.22 -3.66 -9.56
N SER A 8 6.11 -3.51 -10.54
CA SER A 8 5.77 -3.07 -11.89
C SER A 8 6.88 -3.51 -12.82
N MET A 9 6.49 -3.91 -14.03
CA MET A 9 7.47 -4.32 -15.04
C MET A 9 8.10 -3.14 -15.75
N SER A 10 7.54 -1.94 -15.59
CA SER A 10 8.05 -0.74 -16.23
C SER A 10 9.05 -0.06 -15.31
N GLU A 11 10.32 0.00 -15.73
CA GLU A 11 11.34 0.69 -14.96
C GLU A 11 11.01 2.17 -14.80
N LYS A 12 10.42 2.75 -15.83
CA LYS A 12 10.05 4.16 -15.81
C LYS A 12 8.99 4.43 -14.75
N GLU A 13 7.96 3.60 -14.72
CA GLU A 13 6.90 3.75 -13.72
C GLU A 13 7.43 3.51 -12.32
N THR A 14 8.18 2.44 -12.14
CA THR A 14 8.78 2.12 -10.86
C THR A 14 9.69 3.24 -10.39
N GLY A 15 10.51 3.77 -11.30
CA GLY A 15 11.43 4.87 -10.96
C GLY A 15 10.69 6.12 -10.52
N TYR A 16 9.64 6.47 -11.24
CA TYR A 16 8.87 7.66 -10.92
C TYR A 16 8.23 7.54 -9.53
N ILE A 17 7.57 6.42 -9.28
CA ILE A 17 6.91 6.20 -8.00
C ILE A 17 7.92 6.20 -6.85
N CYS A 18 9.07 5.56 -7.09
CA CYS A 18 10.11 5.47 -6.08
C CYS A 18 10.63 6.86 -5.70
N VAL A 19 10.94 7.69 -6.70
CA VAL A 19 11.44 9.04 -6.45
C VAL A 19 10.40 9.89 -5.73
N ARG A 20 9.15 9.83 -6.19
CA ARG A 20 8.11 10.63 -5.56
C ARG A 20 7.85 10.20 -4.12
N ALA A 21 7.86 8.89 -3.88
CA ALA A 21 7.63 8.39 -2.52
C ALA A 21 8.74 8.85 -1.58
N LYS A 22 9.98 8.76 -2.02
CA LYS A 22 11.10 9.20 -1.19
C LYS A 22 11.07 10.71 -0.93
N ASP A 23 10.75 11.49 -1.96
CA ASP A 23 10.64 12.93 -1.81
C ASP A 23 9.56 13.31 -0.82
N MET A 24 8.40 12.68 -0.94
CA MET A 24 7.27 13.00 -0.06
C MET A 24 7.55 12.56 1.37
N MET A 25 8.14 11.38 1.54
CA MET A 25 8.49 10.92 2.89
C MET A 25 9.49 11.88 3.52
N GLY A 26 10.49 12.32 2.78
CA GLY A 26 11.49 13.25 3.30
C GLY A 26 10.92 14.60 3.68
N SER A 27 9.85 15.04 3.00
CA SER A 27 9.24 16.33 3.30
C SER A 27 8.25 16.25 4.46
N MET A 28 7.77 15.06 4.79
CA MET A 28 6.74 14.89 5.81
C MET A 28 7.26 14.32 7.13
N SER A 29 8.43 13.69 7.11
CA SER A 29 8.88 12.95 8.28
C SER A 29 10.37 12.72 8.22
N ASP A 30 10.97 12.41 9.39
CA ASP A 30 12.36 11.97 9.47
C ASP A 30 12.47 10.46 9.32
N GLU A 31 11.34 9.77 9.15
CA GLU A 31 11.38 8.31 9.00
C GLU A 31 12.01 7.92 7.68
N MET A 32 12.75 6.82 7.72
CA MET A 32 13.34 6.27 6.51
C MET A 32 12.35 5.39 5.78
N LEU A 33 12.37 5.50 4.46
CA LEU A 33 11.53 4.66 3.59
C LEU A 33 12.42 3.64 2.92
N GLU A 34 12.16 2.38 3.20
CA GLU A 34 12.88 1.29 2.56
C GLU A 34 12.00 0.73 1.46
N ILE A 35 12.48 0.76 0.22
CA ILE A 35 11.69 0.35 -0.94
C ILE A 35 12.24 -0.94 -1.53
N HIS A 36 11.36 -1.93 -1.67
CA HIS A 36 11.67 -3.16 -2.37
C HIS A 36 11.00 -3.10 -3.74
N LYS A 37 11.82 -3.11 -4.79
CA LYS A 37 11.33 -3.03 -6.16
C LYS A 37 11.30 -4.42 -6.77
N CYS A 38 10.12 -4.84 -7.21
CA CYS A 38 9.94 -6.11 -7.88
C CYS A 38 9.66 -5.84 -9.36
N GLN A 39 10.65 -6.10 -10.18
CA GLN A 39 10.55 -5.84 -11.61
C GLN A 39 10.14 -7.06 -12.42
N THR A 40 9.98 -8.20 -11.76
CA THR A 40 9.45 -9.40 -12.39
C THR A 40 8.42 -10.01 -11.46
N ILE A 41 7.54 -10.82 -12.04
CA ILE A 41 6.51 -11.47 -11.24
C ILE A 41 7.14 -12.48 -10.27
N GLU A 42 8.27 -13.07 -10.67
CA GLU A 42 8.98 -14.01 -9.81
C GLU A 42 9.51 -13.31 -8.55
N MET A 43 10.02 -12.09 -8.70
CA MET A 43 10.50 -11.33 -7.56
C MET A 43 9.35 -11.01 -6.59
N LEU A 44 8.20 -10.64 -7.14
CA LEU A 44 7.03 -10.36 -6.31
C LEU A 44 6.59 -11.62 -5.58
N LYS A 45 6.55 -12.73 -6.29
CA LYS A 45 6.13 -14.00 -5.71
C LYS A 45 7.05 -14.40 -4.56
N GLU A 46 8.36 -14.31 -4.79
CA GLU A 46 9.34 -14.65 -3.77
C GLU A 46 9.17 -13.80 -2.52
N LEU A 47 9.02 -12.51 -2.72
CA LEU A 47 8.91 -11.58 -1.61
C LEU A 47 7.65 -11.84 -0.80
N VAL A 48 6.53 -12.04 -1.49
CA VAL A 48 5.26 -12.26 -0.81
C VAL A 48 5.25 -13.62 -0.10
N GLU A 49 5.77 -14.65 -0.74
CA GLU A 49 5.77 -15.98 -0.15
C GLU A 49 6.73 -16.08 1.04
N SER A 50 7.80 -15.29 1.04
CA SER A 50 8.73 -15.29 2.17
C SER A 50 8.13 -14.65 3.43
N GLY A 51 6.98 -13.98 3.27
CA GLY A 51 6.36 -13.33 4.41
C GLY A 51 6.96 -11.98 4.75
N GLU A 52 7.71 -11.41 3.82
CA GLU A 52 8.28 -10.08 4.02
C GLU A 52 7.17 -9.06 4.29
N LYS A 53 7.33 -8.27 5.33
CA LYS A 53 6.32 -7.29 5.71
C LYS A 53 6.55 -5.96 5.04
N ALA A 54 5.46 -5.27 4.73
CA ALA A 54 5.54 -3.92 4.18
C ALA A 54 4.37 -3.13 4.73
N ASP A 55 4.59 -1.83 4.91
CA ASP A 55 3.54 -0.92 5.39
C ASP A 55 2.74 -0.36 4.22
N LEU A 56 3.33 -0.37 3.04
CA LEU A 56 2.75 0.23 1.85
C LEU A 56 3.14 -0.61 0.65
N ALA A 57 2.18 -0.86 -0.24
CA ALA A 57 2.46 -1.61 -1.46
C ALA A 57 1.80 -0.92 -2.64
N CYS A 58 2.52 -0.90 -3.77
CA CYS A 58 2.01 -0.40 -5.03
C CYS A 58 2.20 -1.50 -6.05
N ILE A 59 1.12 -2.12 -6.49
CA ILE A 59 1.19 -3.33 -7.29
C ILE A 59 0.43 -3.18 -8.60
N ASP A 60 1.11 -3.45 -9.70
CA ASP A 60 0.51 -3.40 -11.03
C ASP A 60 -0.19 -4.73 -11.31
N ILE A 61 -1.52 -4.73 -11.28
CA ILE A 61 -2.30 -5.94 -11.48
C ILE A 61 -2.66 -6.19 -12.94
N THR A 62 -2.13 -5.37 -13.85
CA THR A 62 -2.27 -5.68 -15.28
C THR A 62 -1.35 -6.82 -15.69
N ILE A 63 -0.43 -7.19 -14.80
CA ILE A 63 0.50 -8.30 -15.02
C ILE A 63 -0.16 -9.60 -14.58
N PRO A 64 -0.10 -10.68 -15.39
CA PRO A 64 -0.68 -11.96 -14.97
C PRO A 64 -0.12 -12.41 -13.62
N GLU A 65 -0.96 -13.02 -12.81
CA GLU A 65 -0.63 -13.53 -11.48
C GLU A 65 -0.50 -12.47 -10.40
N ALA A 66 -0.35 -11.18 -10.77
CA ALA A 66 -0.17 -10.14 -9.76
C ALA A 66 -1.37 -9.99 -8.85
N LEU A 67 -2.56 -10.19 -9.39
CA LEU A 67 -3.78 -10.05 -8.59
C LEU A 67 -3.83 -11.10 -7.47
N GLU A 68 -3.51 -12.34 -7.79
CA GLU A 68 -3.50 -13.40 -6.80
C GLU A 68 -2.40 -13.18 -5.76
N LEU A 69 -1.25 -12.69 -6.21
CA LEU A 69 -0.17 -12.37 -5.28
C LEU A 69 -0.55 -11.20 -4.38
N THR A 70 -1.36 -10.28 -4.87
CA THR A 70 -1.85 -9.17 -4.05
C THR A 70 -2.76 -9.70 -2.94
N LYS A 71 -3.61 -10.67 -3.26
CA LYS A 71 -4.46 -11.28 -2.24
C LYS A 71 -3.61 -11.97 -1.16
N LEU A 72 -2.57 -12.66 -1.58
CA LEU A 72 -1.67 -13.31 -0.63
C LEU A 72 -0.94 -12.27 0.21
N PHE A 73 -0.47 -11.20 -0.41
CA PHE A 73 0.17 -10.10 0.31
C PHE A 73 -0.76 -9.54 1.39
N ARG A 74 -2.02 -9.29 1.02
CA ARG A 74 -2.99 -8.75 1.98
C ARG A 74 -3.22 -9.69 3.14
N SER A 75 -3.26 -10.98 2.88
CA SER A 75 -3.49 -11.95 3.95
C SER A 75 -2.36 -11.95 4.98
N LYS A 76 -1.17 -11.54 4.58
CA LYS A 76 0.01 -11.48 5.46
C LYS A 76 0.29 -10.08 5.97
N ASN A 77 -0.37 -9.06 5.43
CA ASN A 77 -0.16 -7.66 5.79
C ASN A 77 -1.52 -6.97 5.87
N GLU A 78 -2.27 -7.28 6.90
CA GLU A 78 -3.67 -6.89 6.99
C GLU A 78 -3.89 -5.39 7.07
N THR A 79 -2.93 -4.65 7.62
CA THR A 79 -3.09 -3.22 7.80
C THR A 79 -2.26 -2.40 6.82
N ALA A 80 -1.58 -3.05 5.88
CA ALA A 80 -0.79 -2.32 4.89
C ALA A 80 -1.70 -1.48 4.00
N TYR A 81 -1.16 -0.37 3.51
CA TYR A 81 -1.87 0.48 2.54
C TYR A 81 -1.54 -0.05 1.15
N ILE A 82 -2.56 -0.40 0.38
CA ILE A 82 -2.34 -0.95 -0.96
C ILE A 82 -2.83 0.02 -2.02
N ILE A 83 -1.93 0.38 -2.93
CA ILE A 83 -2.26 1.10 -4.15
C ILE A 83 -2.22 0.08 -5.29
N LEU A 84 -3.31 -0.06 -6.02
CA LEU A 84 -3.32 -0.91 -7.20
C LEU A 84 -3.09 -0.07 -8.44
N ILE A 85 -2.32 -0.61 -9.38
CA ILE A 85 -2.18 -0.03 -10.70
C ILE A 85 -2.97 -0.93 -11.64
N ALA A 86 -3.98 -0.36 -12.30
CA ALA A 86 -4.85 -1.12 -13.19
C ALA A 86 -5.03 -0.37 -14.49
N SER A 87 -5.92 -0.86 -15.33
CA SER A 87 -6.28 -0.16 -16.57
C SER A 87 -7.78 -0.26 -16.75
N LEU A 88 -8.32 0.57 -17.62
CA LEU A 88 -9.74 0.56 -17.90
C LEU A 88 -10.19 -0.73 -18.57
N LYS A 89 -9.24 -1.51 -19.07
CA LYS A 89 -9.54 -2.80 -19.69
C LYS A 89 -9.88 -3.88 -18.67
N ILE A 90 -9.54 -3.66 -17.40
CA ILE A 90 -9.81 -4.61 -16.35
C ILE A 90 -11.07 -4.18 -15.60
N SER A 91 -12.03 -5.09 -15.50
CA SER A 91 -13.26 -4.79 -14.78
C SER A 91 -12.96 -4.57 -13.31
N PRO A 92 -13.46 -3.47 -12.71
CA PRO A 92 -13.25 -3.20 -11.29
C PRO A 92 -13.73 -4.33 -10.38
N VAL A 93 -14.73 -5.07 -10.79
CA VAL A 93 -15.24 -6.20 -10.00
C VAL A 93 -14.13 -7.22 -9.73
N THR A 94 -13.16 -7.30 -10.65
CA THR A 94 -12.07 -8.26 -10.54
C THR A 94 -11.16 -7.96 -9.34
N TYR A 95 -10.92 -6.69 -9.04
CA TYR A 95 -9.96 -6.33 -8.00
C TYR A 95 -10.58 -5.62 -6.81
N MET A 96 -11.85 -5.21 -6.89
CA MET A 96 -12.54 -4.62 -5.74
C MET A 96 -13.13 -5.74 -4.90
N LYS A 97 -12.26 -6.41 -4.16
CA LYS A 97 -12.61 -7.59 -3.38
C LYS A 97 -12.24 -7.41 -1.91
N PRO A 98 -13.03 -7.98 -1.00
CA PRO A 98 -12.65 -7.95 0.43
C PRO A 98 -11.29 -8.58 0.71
N SER A 99 -10.87 -9.53 -0.13
CA SER A 99 -9.57 -10.17 0.04
C SER A 99 -8.40 -9.26 -0.31
N ILE A 100 -8.66 -8.13 -0.96
CA ILE A 100 -7.62 -7.17 -1.32
C ILE A 100 -7.76 -5.89 -0.51
N ARG A 101 -8.93 -5.31 -0.48
CA ARG A 101 -9.22 -4.07 0.25
C ARG A 101 -8.19 -2.98 -0.05
N ALA A 102 -7.94 -2.75 -1.35
CA ALA A 102 -7.03 -1.70 -1.75
C ALA A 102 -7.59 -0.33 -1.38
N GLU A 103 -6.72 0.55 -0.88
CA GLU A 103 -7.14 1.88 -0.48
C GLU A 103 -7.10 2.87 -1.62
N SER A 104 -6.32 2.59 -2.66
CA SER A 104 -6.13 3.56 -3.73
C SER A 104 -5.91 2.87 -5.07
N LEU A 105 -6.16 3.60 -6.15
CA LEU A 105 -6.10 3.05 -7.50
C LEU A 105 -5.43 4.07 -8.42
N ILE A 106 -4.50 3.58 -9.23
CA ILE A 106 -3.89 4.37 -10.30
C ILE A 106 -4.25 3.68 -11.61
N LEU A 107 -4.84 4.43 -12.54
CA LEU A 107 -5.22 3.86 -13.83
C LEU A 107 -4.20 4.23 -14.89
N LYS A 108 -3.82 3.25 -15.68
CA LYS A 108 -2.96 3.49 -16.84
C LYS A 108 -3.78 4.04 -17.99
N PRO A 109 -3.22 4.90 -18.82
CA PRO A 109 -1.86 5.42 -18.82
C PRO A 109 -1.62 6.38 -17.65
N PHE A 110 -0.40 6.35 -17.11
CA PHE A 110 -0.03 7.16 -15.95
C PHE A 110 -0.20 8.66 -16.25
N GLN A 111 -0.80 9.36 -15.30
CA GLN A 111 -0.81 10.80 -15.24
C GLN A 111 -0.13 11.20 -13.95
N SER A 112 0.89 12.05 -14.05
CA SER A 112 1.71 12.36 -12.89
C SER A 112 0.91 12.89 -11.70
N GLN A 113 -0.13 13.68 -11.96
CA GLN A 113 -0.96 14.21 -10.87
C GLN A 113 -1.67 13.11 -10.11
N GLN A 114 -2.18 12.12 -10.84
CA GLN A 114 -2.86 10.99 -10.20
C GLN A 114 -1.91 10.17 -9.35
N VAL A 115 -0.73 9.91 -9.90
CA VAL A 115 0.27 9.13 -9.18
C VAL A 115 0.73 9.88 -7.94
N ASP A 116 1.03 11.17 -8.09
CA ASP A 116 1.47 11.99 -6.97
C ASP A 116 0.44 12.03 -5.86
N MET A 117 -0.83 12.17 -6.21
CA MET A 117 -1.90 12.23 -5.23
C MET A 117 -2.04 10.90 -4.48
N ALA A 118 -2.01 9.80 -5.22
CA ALA A 118 -2.13 8.49 -4.61
C ALA A 118 -0.98 8.20 -3.66
N VAL A 119 0.25 8.52 -4.08
CA VAL A 119 1.43 8.30 -3.25
C VAL A 119 1.39 9.19 -2.01
N LYS A 120 0.99 10.45 -2.20
CA LYS A 120 0.91 11.38 -1.06
C LYS A 120 -0.07 10.90 -0.02
N GLU A 121 -1.27 10.50 -0.45
CA GLU A 121 -2.28 10.01 0.48
C GLU A 121 -1.82 8.76 1.20
N ALA A 122 -1.14 7.88 0.47
CA ALA A 122 -0.65 6.64 1.06
C ALA A 122 0.38 6.93 2.15
N ILE A 123 1.32 7.81 1.87
CA ILE A 123 2.36 8.14 2.84
C ILE A 123 1.76 8.84 4.06
N GLN A 124 0.80 9.73 3.84
CA GLN A 124 0.12 10.39 4.96
C GLN A 124 -0.58 9.38 5.86
N GLU A 125 -1.26 8.41 5.28
CA GLU A 125 -1.98 7.42 6.08
C GLU A 125 -1.02 6.48 6.81
N VAL A 126 0.04 6.06 6.13
CA VAL A 126 1.01 5.18 6.76
C VAL A 126 1.72 5.89 7.91
N LEU A 127 2.09 7.16 7.71
CA LEU A 127 2.74 7.93 8.78
C LEU A 127 1.82 8.13 9.97
N LYS A 128 0.54 8.36 9.71
CA LYS A 128 -0.43 8.52 10.77
C LYS A 128 -0.49 7.27 11.65
N LYS A 129 -0.54 6.10 11.03
CA LYS A 129 -0.54 4.84 11.77
C LYS A 129 0.77 4.60 12.49
N TYR A 130 1.88 4.94 11.85
CA TYR A 130 3.20 4.71 12.42
C TYR A 130 3.44 5.58 13.65
N GLN A 131 2.99 6.83 13.59
CA GLN A 131 3.20 7.78 14.69
C GLN A 131 2.20 7.61 15.81
N ASN A 132 1.04 7.02 15.52
CA ASN A 132 -0.02 6.81 16.50
C ASN A 132 -0.53 5.39 16.41
N PRO A 133 0.32 4.41 16.76
CA PRO A 133 -0.03 3.01 16.55
C PRO A 133 -1.21 2.54 17.40
N ASP A 134 -1.52 3.25 18.49
CA ASP A 134 -2.60 2.84 19.39
C ASP A 134 -3.96 3.35 18.97
N ILE A 135 -4.03 4.22 17.97
CA ILE A 135 -5.32 4.77 17.54
C ILE A 135 -6.27 3.67 17.10
N ASP A 136 -5.77 2.70 16.34
CA ASP A 136 -6.60 1.60 15.88
C ASP A 136 -7.02 0.66 16.99
N LYS A 137 -6.36 0.72 18.14
CA LYS A 137 -6.66 -0.15 19.27
C LYS A 137 -7.65 0.46 20.23
N VAL A 138 -7.79 1.77 20.20
CA VAL A 138 -8.57 2.49 21.16
C VAL A 138 -10.04 2.37 20.94
N PHE A 139 -10.52 1.95 20.08
CA PHE A 139 -11.84 2.00 19.81
C PHE A 139 -12.56 0.97 20.21
N VAL A 140 -12.39 0.59 21.09
CA VAL A 140 -12.90 -0.39 21.59
C VAL A 140 -13.14 -0.24 22.96
N VAL A 141 -13.27 0.11 23.58
CA VAL A 141 -13.30 0.27 24.67
C VAL A 141 -13.52 0.81 25.48
N ASP A 142 -13.59 1.00 26.20
CA ASP A 142 -13.56 1.47 27.07
C ASP A 142 -14.28 1.88 27.58
N ASN A 143 -14.98 1.58 27.79
CA ASN A 143 -15.55 2.01 28.32
C ASN A 143 -15.71 1.61 29.38
N GLN A 144 -15.45 1.11 30.02
CA GLN A 144 -15.51 0.95 30.91
C GLN A 144 -15.32 1.53 31.89
N GLU A 145 -15.34 1.95 32.22
CA GLU A 145 -15.20 2.66 32.77
C GLU A 145 -15.52 3.51 32.67
N GLY A 146 -15.87 3.47 32.19
CA GLY A 146 -16.27 3.94 31.58
C GLY A 146 -15.97 4.60 30.98
N ARG A 147 -15.77 4.69 30.60
CA ARG A 147 -15.52 5.00 29.75
C ARG A 147 -15.58 4.77 28.95
N VAL A 148 -15.70 4.64 28.49
CA VAL A 148 -15.65 4.34 27.55
C VAL A 148 -15.33 4.71 26.77
N LEU A 149 -14.97 4.88 26.43
CA LEU A 149 -14.62 5.06 25.42
C LEU A 149 -14.73 4.42 24.55
N ILE A 150 -14.72 4.13 23.74
CA ILE A 150 -14.73 3.58 22.83
C ILE A 150 -14.23 3.43 21.93
N GLU A 151 -13.88 2.98 21.22
CA GLU A 151 -13.33 2.87 20.30
C GLU A 151 -13.53 2.85 19.20
N TYR A 152 -13.24 2.96 18.64
CA TYR A 152 -13.27 2.78 17.57
C TYR A 152 -12.59 2.22 16.96
N SER A 153 -12.33 1.75 16.80
CA SER A 153 -11.71 1.29 16.09
C SER A 153 -11.77 1.10 15.28
#